data_cbe8f51ec5b94ed578066972f80849bb
#
_entry.id   cbe8f51ec5b94ed578066972f80849bb
#
_cell.length_a   1.000
_cell.length_b   1.000
_cell.length_c   1.000
_cell.angle_alpha   90.00
_cell.angle_beta   90.00
_cell.angle_gamma   90.00
#
_symmetry.space_group_name_H-M   'P 1'
#
loop_
_entity.id
_entity.type
_entity.pdbx_description
1 polymer ?
#
loop_
_entity_poly.entity_id
_entity_poly.type
_entity_poly.pdbx_seq_one_letter_code
_entity_poly.pdbx_strand_id
1 'polypeptide(L)'
;MITRSIEENIQSLLGKGKAIVIMGARQVGKSTLLQQMLGDQKDVVWMNGDELDIQELFREMTSTRIRAILGNNHYLVVDEAQRIQNIGLRLKLITDQIPEVQVIATGSSSFELATKVNESLTGRKREFRMFPLTFGEMVRHTSFLEETRMIPHRLIYGYYPEVVTNPGDERAVLKELSDSYLYKDILSLDSINKPDKLVRLLKALALQIGSQVSYNEIGNLIGLDSKTVERYVDVLEKSFIVFRLNSFARNLRNELKTSRKVYFWDLGIRNAIIGNLSQVENRTDAGDLWENFVIAERLKQNAYKGRFAQSWFWRTRQQNEIDYVEEEDGRLQAFEFKWNDRKGNVKCPESFVKSYPDAEFKVITPKNVEEFLIVD
;
A
#
# COMPACT_ATOMS: atom_id res chain seq x y z
N MET A 1 9.39 2.08 -20.16
CA MET A 1 8.69 2.55 -18.94
C MET A 1 7.69 1.47 -18.54
N ILE A 2 7.44 1.26 -17.25
CA ILE A 2 6.54 0.20 -16.77
C ILE A 2 5.12 0.77 -16.65
N THR A 3 4.16 0.18 -17.39
CA THR A 3 2.75 0.60 -17.37
C THR A 3 2.10 0.26 -16.02
N ARG A 4 1.39 1.21 -15.42
CA ARG A 4 0.77 1.04 -14.11
C ARG A 4 -0.70 0.58 -14.25
N SER A 5 -1.08 -0.42 -13.49
CA SER A 5 -2.45 -0.97 -13.51
C SER A 5 -3.55 0.04 -13.19
N ILE A 6 -3.21 1.06 -12.43
CA ILE A 6 -4.12 2.12 -12.00
C ILE A 6 -4.41 3.14 -13.12
N GLU A 7 -3.58 3.21 -14.15
CA GLU A 7 -3.63 4.23 -15.21
C GLU A 7 -4.97 4.25 -15.95
N GLU A 8 -5.42 3.09 -16.44
CA GLU A 8 -6.69 2.96 -17.16
C GLU A 8 -7.88 3.41 -16.28
N ASN A 9 -7.86 3.06 -15.00
CA ASN A 9 -8.90 3.46 -14.06
C ASN A 9 -8.95 4.98 -13.90
N ILE A 10 -7.78 5.65 -13.79
CA ILE A 10 -7.71 7.10 -13.69
C ILE A 10 -8.18 7.74 -14.99
N GLN A 11 -7.67 7.28 -16.14
CA GLN A 11 -8.05 7.79 -17.47
C GLN A 11 -9.56 7.73 -17.69
N SER A 12 -10.20 6.62 -17.31
CA SER A 12 -11.65 6.43 -17.44
C SER A 12 -12.49 7.43 -16.63
N LEU A 13 -11.90 8.12 -15.66
CA LEU A 13 -12.55 9.06 -14.76
C LEU A 13 -12.19 10.54 -15.00
N LEU A 14 -11.26 10.81 -15.91
CA LEU A 14 -10.94 12.18 -16.32
C LEU A 14 -12.19 12.87 -16.92
N GLY A 15 -12.37 14.13 -16.60
CA GLY A 15 -13.49 14.94 -17.10
C GLY A 15 -14.87 14.61 -16.50
N LYS A 16 -14.95 13.75 -15.46
CA LYS A 16 -16.24 13.38 -14.83
C LYS A 16 -16.63 14.26 -13.63
N GLY A 17 -16.09 15.47 -13.52
CA GLY A 17 -16.50 16.49 -12.55
C GLY A 17 -16.15 16.19 -11.09
N LYS A 18 -15.23 15.24 -10.82
CA LYS A 18 -14.72 14.95 -9.49
C LYS A 18 -13.22 15.10 -9.45
N ALA A 19 -12.69 15.63 -8.36
CA ALA A 19 -11.25 15.62 -8.12
C ALA A 19 -10.70 14.19 -8.04
N ILE A 20 -9.55 13.94 -8.64
CA ILE A 20 -8.82 12.68 -8.53
C ILE A 20 -7.72 12.86 -7.50
N VAL A 21 -7.64 11.97 -6.51
CA VAL A 21 -6.64 12.01 -5.46
C VAL A 21 -5.86 10.70 -5.48
N ILE A 22 -4.55 10.79 -5.77
CA ILE A 22 -3.64 9.63 -5.84
C ILE A 22 -2.76 9.63 -4.59
N MET A 23 -2.99 8.67 -3.71
CA MET A 23 -2.20 8.48 -2.51
C MET A 23 -1.32 7.24 -2.62
N GLY A 24 -0.15 7.28 -2.02
CA GLY A 24 0.75 6.13 -2.01
C GLY A 24 2.09 6.50 -1.41
N ALA A 25 2.88 5.50 -1.06
CA ALA A 25 4.20 5.70 -0.51
C ALA A 25 5.06 6.66 -1.37
N ARG A 26 6.07 7.25 -0.76
CA ARG A 26 7.03 8.07 -1.51
C ARG A 26 7.77 7.22 -2.55
N GLN A 27 8.16 7.81 -3.68
CA GLN A 27 8.95 7.14 -4.74
C GLN A 27 8.29 5.92 -5.40
N VAL A 28 6.98 5.71 -5.23
CA VAL A 28 6.25 4.65 -5.97
C VAL A 28 5.87 5.05 -7.40
N GLY A 29 6.22 6.29 -7.81
CA GLY A 29 6.05 6.77 -9.19
C GLY A 29 4.76 7.54 -9.45
N LYS A 30 4.16 8.22 -8.44
CA LYS A 30 2.92 9.03 -8.61
C LYS A 30 3.10 10.14 -9.65
N SER A 31 4.13 10.98 -9.48
CA SER A 31 4.43 12.09 -10.41
C SER A 31 4.82 11.56 -11.78
N THR A 32 5.57 10.44 -11.85
CA THR A 32 5.93 9.78 -13.12
C THR A 32 4.69 9.31 -13.89
N LEU A 33 3.72 8.70 -13.18
CA LEU A 33 2.44 8.29 -13.78
C LEU A 33 1.69 9.48 -14.37
N LEU A 34 1.59 10.59 -13.64
CA LEU A 34 0.90 11.78 -14.12
C LEU A 34 1.63 12.42 -15.30
N GLN A 35 2.97 12.46 -15.27
CA GLN A 35 3.77 12.92 -16.42
C GLN A 35 3.56 12.03 -17.65
N GLN A 36 3.46 10.73 -17.48
CA GLN A 36 3.16 9.80 -18.56
C GLN A 36 1.76 10.03 -19.15
N MET A 37 0.77 10.26 -18.30
CA MET A 37 -0.63 10.43 -18.72
C MET A 37 -0.92 11.80 -19.36
N LEU A 38 -0.29 12.85 -18.86
CA LEU A 38 -0.65 14.24 -19.14
C LEU A 38 0.52 15.09 -19.66
N GLY A 39 1.75 14.58 -19.70
CA GLY A 39 2.94 15.37 -20.05
C GLY A 39 2.92 15.96 -21.45
N ASP A 40 2.26 15.28 -22.40
CA ASP A 40 2.11 15.75 -23.77
C ASP A 40 0.90 16.69 -23.97
N GLN A 41 0.02 16.83 -22.97
CA GLN A 41 -1.12 17.74 -23.01
C GLN A 41 -0.65 19.17 -22.84
N LYS A 42 -1.17 20.07 -23.69
CA LYS A 42 -0.79 21.50 -23.67
C LYS A 42 -1.62 22.35 -22.69
N ASP A 43 -2.72 21.79 -22.20
CA ASP A 43 -3.72 22.46 -21.38
C ASP A 43 -3.68 22.00 -19.92
N VAL A 44 -2.48 21.72 -19.40
CA VAL A 44 -2.22 21.28 -18.03
C VAL A 44 -1.43 22.34 -17.26
N VAL A 45 -1.94 22.71 -16.10
CA VAL A 45 -1.19 23.49 -15.11
C VAL A 45 -0.65 22.55 -14.05
N TRP A 46 0.68 22.59 -13.86
CA TRP A 46 1.39 21.81 -12.85
C TRP A 46 1.77 22.69 -11.68
N MET A 47 1.43 22.28 -10.46
CA MET A 47 1.79 22.96 -9.22
C MET A 47 2.39 21.96 -8.25
N ASN A 48 3.54 22.29 -7.64
CA ASN A 48 4.20 21.44 -6.66
C ASN A 48 4.00 22.03 -5.26
N GLY A 49 3.40 21.29 -4.36
CA GLY A 49 3.18 21.70 -2.98
C GLY A 49 4.45 21.90 -2.14
N ASP A 50 5.62 21.41 -2.60
CA ASP A 50 6.90 21.69 -1.94
C ASP A 50 7.39 23.13 -2.21
N GLU A 51 6.88 23.83 -3.24
CA GLU A 51 7.25 25.19 -3.60
C GLU A 51 6.52 26.20 -2.70
N LEU A 52 7.27 27.13 -2.12
CA LEU A 52 6.73 28.11 -1.16
C LEU A 52 5.74 29.08 -1.79
N ASP A 53 5.96 29.50 -3.02
CA ASP A 53 5.05 30.39 -3.76
C ASP A 53 3.72 29.69 -4.08
N ILE A 54 3.74 28.39 -4.37
CA ILE A 54 2.53 27.58 -4.54
C ILE A 54 1.78 27.45 -3.22
N GLN A 55 2.47 27.19 -2.10
CA GLN A 55 1.83 27.16 -0.78
C GLN A 55 1.18 28.50 -0.45
N GLU A 56 1.84 29.60 -0.74
CA GLU A 56 1.32 30.96 -0.52
C GLU A 56 0.13 31.28 -1.45
N LEU A 57 0.21 30.90 -2.73
CA LEU A 57 -0.88 30.98 -3.68
C LEU A 57 -2.15 30.30 -3.15
N PHE A 58 -2.03 29.07 -2.67
CA PHE A 58 -3.17 28.32 -2.11
C PHE A 58 -3.67 28.90 -0.79
N ARG A 59 -2.81 29.48 0.04
CA ARG A 59 -3.23 30.14 1.30
C ARG A 59 -4.20 31.27 1.05
N GLU A 60 -3.95 32.11 0.05
CA GLU A 60 -4.73 33.29 -0.31
C GLU A 60 -5.67 33.05 -1.51
N MET A 61 -5.94 31.79 -1.85
CA MET A 61 -6.68 31.44 -3.06
C MET A 61 -8.15 31.85 -2.97
N THR A 62 -8.63 32.53 -4.02
CA THR A 62 -10.05 32.76 -4.30
C THR A 62 -10.40 32.10 -5.64
N SER A 63 -11.69 31.88 -5.90
CA SER A 63 -12.17 31.32 -7.18
C SER A 63 -11.79 32.19 -8.37
N THR A 64 -11.82 33.52 -8.23
CA THR A 64 -11.43 34.47 -9.27
C THR A 64 -9.94 34.39 -9.57
N ARG A 65 -9.10 34.36 -8.52
CA ARG A 65 -7.64 34.29 -8.68
C ARG A 65 -7.20 33.00 -9.33
N ILE A 66 -7.72 31.86 -8.89
CA ILE A 66 -7.32 30.57 -9.47
C ILE A 66 -7.86 30.42 -10.91
N ARG A 67 -9.06 30.94 -11.23
CA ARG A 67 -9.56 30.94 -12.60
C ARG A 67 -8.66 31.77 -13.54
N ALA A 68 -8.16 32.91 -13.08
CA ALA A 68 -7.22 33.71 -13.86
C ALA A 68 -5.89 33.00 -14.11
N ILE A 69 -5.40 32.22 -13.15
CA ILE A 69 -4.16 31.43 -13.28
C ILE A 69 -4.38 30.23 -14.23
N LEU A 70 -5.50 29.54 -14.12
CA LEU A 70 -5.82 28.40 -14.97
C LEU A 70 -6.07 28.81 -16.42
N GLY A 71 -6.61 30.00 -16.65
CA GLY A 71 -6.93 30.48 -18.00
C GLY A 71 -7.80 29.49 -18.77
N ASN A 72 -7.33 29.02 -19.93
CA ASN A 72 -8.02 28.04 -20.77
C ASN A 72 -7.54 26.60 -20.54
N ASN A 73 -6.80 26.33 -19.48
CA ASN A 73 -6.33 24.99 -19.19
C ASN A 73 -7.45 24.13 -18.57
N HIS A 74 -7.52 22.86 -18.98
CA HIS A 74 -8.54 21.91 -18.55
C HIS A 74 -8.07 20.98 -17.43
N TYR A 75 -6.78 20.95 -17.14
CA TYR A 75 -6.21 20.11 -16.08
C TYR A 75 -5.41 20.94 -15.09
N LEU A 76 -5.61 20.65 -13.81
CA LEU A 76 -4.78 21.15 -12.73
C LEU A 76 -4.20 19.94 -11.98
N VAL A 77 -2.89 19.80 -12.02
CA VAL A 77 -2.13 18.81 -11.24
C VAL A 77 -1.49 19.51 -10.04
N VAL A 78 -1.81 19.02 -8.84
CA VAL A 78 -1.18 19.49 -7.59
C VAL A 78 -0.39 18.31 -6.99
N ASP A 79 0.91 18.32 -7.23
CA ASP A 79 1.82 17.30 -6.68
C ASP A 79 2.20 17.65 -5.23
N GLU A 80 2.48 16.64 -4.39
CA GLU A 80 2.79 16.76 -2.94
C GLU A 80 1.77 17.68 -2.19
N ALA A 81 0.49 17.53 -2.54
CA ALA A 81 -0.61 18.38 -2.07
C ALA A 81 -0.75 18.43 -0.54
N GLN A 82 -0.25 17.44 0.22
CA GLN A 82 -0.28 17.44 1.69
C GLN A 82 0.56 18.56 2.30
N ARG A 83 1.52 19.13 1.57
CA ARG A 83 2.34 20.27 2.01
C ARG A 83 1.55 21.59 2.05
N ILE A 84 0.42 21.63 1.37
CA ILE A 84 -0.43 22.84 1.27
C ILE A 84 -1.43 22.84 2.44
N GLN A 85 -1.48 23.94 3.16
CA GLN A 85 -2.42 24.12 4.27
C GLN A 85 -3.87 24.16 3.77
N ASN A 86 -4.77 23.44 4.46
CA ASN A 86 -6.19 23.37 4.12
C ASN A 86 -6.48 22.95 2.67
N ILE A 87 -5.61 22.14 2.08
CA ILE A 87 -5.71 21.72 0.67
C ILE A 87 -7.09 21.15 0.31
N GLY A 88 -7.73 20.38 1.19
CA GLY A 88 -9.06 19.82 0.94
C GLY A 88 -10.13 20.87 0.65
N LEU A 89 -10.12 22.00 1.40
CA LEU A 89 -11.03 23.12 1.14
C LEU A 89 -10.71 23.82 -0.18
N ARG A 90 -9.43 23.91 -0.53
CA ARG A 90 -8.99 24.55 -1.79
C ARG A 90 -9.37 23.72 -3.00
N LEU A 91 -9.12 22.41 -2.96
CA LEU A 91 -9.54 21.49 -4.02
C LEU A 91 -11.06 21.47 -4.17
N LYS A 92 -11.83 21.52 -3.05
CA LYS A 92 -13.28 21.66 -3.07
C LYS A 92 -13.73 22.93 -3.78
N LEU A 93 -13.10 24.06 -3.44
CA LEU A 93 -13.41 25.35 -4.09
C LEU A 93 -13.26 25.26 -5.61
N ILE A 94 -12.15 24.66 -6.07
CA ILE A 94 -11.90 24.52 -7.52
C ILE A 94 -12.94 23.59 -8.14
N THR A 95 -13.15 22.40 -7.56
CA THR A 95 -14.08 21.40 -8.10
C THR A 95 -15.52 21.92 -8.17
N ASP A 96 -15.96 22.72 -7.18
CA ASP A 96 -17.32 23.26 -7.13
C ASP A 96 -17.52 24.52 -8.00
N GLN A 97 -16.47 25.36 -8.16
CA GLN A 97 -16.59 26.67 -8.81
C GLN A 97 -16.01 26.71 -10.23
N ILE A 98 -15.19 25.72 -10.60
CA ILE A 98 -14.51 25.64 -11.90
C ILE A 98 -14.70 24.23 -12.46
N PRO A 99 -15.92 23.78 -12.76
CA PRO A 99 -16.22 22.42 -13.16
C PRO A 99 -15.62 22.00 -14.50
N GLU A 100 -15.18 22.98 -15.32
CA GLU A 100 -14.47 22.80 -16.57
C GLU A 100 -13.04 22.31 -16.37
N VAL A 101 -12.48 22.38 -15.15
CA VAL A 101 -11.12 21.95 -14.83
C VAL A 101 -11.13 20.64 -14.06
N GLN A 102 -10.45 19.63 -14.61
CA GLN A 102 -10.16 18.38 -13.92
C GLN A 102 -9.02 18.57 -12.92
N VAL A 103 -9.32 18.45 -11.65
CA VAL A 103 -8.33 18.53 -10.58
C VAL A 103 -7.76 17.15 -10.28
N ILE A 104 -6.42 17.05 -10.24
CA ILE A 104 -5.69 15.85 -9.86
C ILE A 104 -4.69 16.23 -8.77
N ALA A 105 -4.76 15.58 -7.62
CA ALA A 105 -3.84 15.83 -6.52
C ALA A 105 -3.11 14.54 -6.13
N THR A 106 -1.81 14.65 -5.82
CA THR A 106 -1.03 13.53 -5.27
C THR A 106 -0.62 13.80 -3.83
N GLY A 107 -0.32 12.72 -3.10
CA GLY A 107 0.23 12.82 -1.75
C GLY A 107 0.93 11.55 -1.30
N SER A 108 2.00 11.75 -0.48
CA SER A 108 2.85 10.65 -0.02
C SER A 108 2.34 9.96 1.24
N SER A 109 1.42 10.56 2.01
CA SER A 109 0.79 9.91 3.15
C SER A 109 -0.72 10.08 3.13
N SER A 110 -1.43 9.00 3.41
CA SER A 110 -2.87 9.05 3.57
C SER A 110 -3.29 9.79 4.86
N PHE A 111 -2.37 9.94 5.83
CA PHE A 111 -2.69 10.57 7.10
C PHE A 111 -2.96 12.07 6.96
N GLU A 112 -2.06 12.81 6.32
CA GLU A 112 -2.23 14.25 6.19
C GLU A 112 -3.20 14.61 5.07
N LEU A 113 -3.05 13.99 3.89
CA LEU A 113 -3.92 14.28 2.76
C LEU A 113 -5.34 13.75 2.96
N ALA A 114 -5.50 12.51 3.44
CA ALA A 114 -6.83 11.94 3.66
C ALA A 114 -7.60 12.67 4.75
N THR A 115 -6.98 13.04 5.87
CA THR A 115 -7.66 13.78 6.94
C THR A 115 -8.09 15.17 6.47
N LYS A 116 -7.20 15.89 5.78
CA LYS A 116 -7.47 17.23 5.26
C LYS A 116 -8.45 17.24 4.07
N VAL A 117 -8.48 16.17 3.29
CA VAL A 117 -9.28 16.04 2.05
C VAL A 117 -10.61 15.32 2.30
N ASN A 118 -10.66 14.36 3.25
CA ASN A 118 -11.84 13.54 3.45
C ASN A 118 -13.07 14.34 3.91
N GLU A 119 -12.91 15.23 4.89
CA GLU A 119 -14.03 16.06 5.37
C GLU A 119 -14.53 17.04 4.29
N SER A 120 -13.61 17.63 3.52
CA SER A 120 -13.92 18.69 2.58
C SER A 120 -14.43 18.20 1.23
N LEU A 121 -13.92 17.05 0.74
CA LEU A 121 -14.22 16.52 -0.60
C LEU A 121 -15.17 15.30 -0.58
N THR A 122 -15.91 15.07 0.49
CA THR A 122 -16.90 13.98 0.54
C THR A 122 -17.87 14.07 -0.64
N GLY A 123 -17.98 12.99 -1.42
CA GLY A 123 -18.79 12.92 -2.64
C GLY A 123 -18.20 13.59 -3.89
N ARG A 124 -17.14 14.40 -3.74
CA ARG A 124 -16.50 15.21 -4.79
C ARG A 124 -15.15 14.70 -5.27
N LYS A 125 -14.67 13.55 -4.77
CA LYS A 125 -13.41 12.96 -5.15
C LYS A 125 -13.54 11.51 -5.60
N ARG A 126 -12.54 11.08 -6.36
CA ARG A 126 -12.18 9.68 -6.58
C ARG A 126 -10.79 9.49 -5.98
N GLU A 127 -10.64 8.50 -5.13
CA GLU A 127 -9.41 8.21 -4.41
C GLU A 127 -8.77 6.94 -4.94
N PHE A 128 -7.49 7.03 -5.24
CA PHE A 128 -6.69 5.92 -5.71
C PHE A 128 -5.50 5.71 -4.79
N ARG A 129 -5.17 4.45 -4.55
CA ARG A 129 -3.97 4.05 -3.82
C ARG A 129 -2.96 3.49 -4.79
N MET A 130 -1.77 4.06 -4.78
CA MET A 130 -0.66 3.62 -5.60
C MET A 130 0.39 2.94 -4.74
N PHE A 131 0.64 1.67 -5.00
CA PHE A 131 1.62 0.85 -4.31
C PHE A 131 2.94 0.80 -5.08
N PRO A 132 4.03 0.23 -4.52
CA PRO A 132 5.16 -0.25 -5.33
C PRO A 132 4.67 -1.11 -6.50
N LEU A 133 5.50 -1.36 -7.50
CA LEU A 133 5.11 -2.19 -8.64
C LEU A 133 4.50 -3.52 -8.16
N THR A 134 3.65 -4.10 -8.99
CA THR A 134 3.04 -5.40 -8.68
C THR A 134 3.63 -6.51 -9.55
N PHE A 135 3.51 -7.75 -9.08
CA PHE A 135 3.83 -8.92 -9.88
C PHE A 135 3.12 -8.89 -11.24
N GLY A 136 1.82 -8.54 -11.26
CA GLY A 136 1.04 -8.44 -12.50
C GLY A 136 1.50 -7.31 -13.43
N GLU A 137 1.97 -6.17 -12.91
CA GLU A 137 2.57 -5.09 -13.72
C GLU A 137 3.88 -5.56 -14.36
N MET A 138 4.70 -6.29 -13.61
CA MET A 138 5.96 -6.83 -14.12
C MET A 138 5.76 -7.97 -15.12
N VAL A 139 4.77 -8.84 -14.91
CA VAL A 139 4.38 -9.87 -15.90
C VAL A 139 3.98 -9.23 -17.24
N ARG A 140 3.25 -8.11 -17.22
CA ARG A 140 2.92 -7.37 -18.45
C ARG A 140 4.13 -6.66 -19.06
N HIS A 141 5.08 -6.25 -18.24
CA HIS A 141 6.29 -5.54 -18.70
C HIS A 141 7.31 -6.48 -19.34
N THR A 142 7.48 -7.67 -18.78
CA THR A 142 8.44 -8.69 -19.21
C THR A 142 7.70 -9.91 -19.79
N SER A 143 7.50 -10.92 -18.97
CA SER A 143 6.65 -12.07 -19.23
C SER A 143 6.35 -12.82 -17.92
N PHE A 144 5.31 -13.65 -17.91
CA PHE A 144 5.00 -14.51 -16.76
C PHE A 144 6.19 -15.41 -16.40
N LEU A 145 6.83 -16.02 -17.40
CA LEU A 145 7.96 -16.93 -17.18
C LEU A 145 9.17 -16.21 -16.53
N GLU A 146 9.49 -15.03 -17.04
CA GLU A 146 10.61 -14.24 -16.50
C GLU A 146 10.34 -13.77 -15.08
N GLU A 147 9.15 -13.20 -14.83
CA GLU A 147 8.84 -12.69 -13.51
C GLU A 147 8.69 -13.79 -12.47
N THR A 148 8.18 -14.98 -12.84
CA THR A 148 8.15 -16.14 -11.95
C THR A 148 9.57 -16.59 -11.56
N ARG A 149 10.52 -16.58 -12.50
CA ARG A 149 11.93 -16.85 -12.19
C ARG A 149 12.56 -15.81 -11.28
N MET A 150 12.07 -14.58 -11.34
CA MET A 150 12.53 -13.47 -10.50
C MET A 150 11.93 -13.48 -9.08
N ILE A 151 10.96 -14.33 -8.76
CA ILE A 151 10.34 -14.35 -7.43
C ILE A 151 11.37 -14.43 -6.28
N PRO A 152 12.39 -15.31 -6.31
CA PRO A 152 13.41 -15.33 -5.26
C PRO A 152 14.11 -13.99 -5.07
N HIS A 153 14.43 -13.30 -6.16
CA HIS A 153 15.03 -11.96 -6.15
C HIS A 153 14.04 -10.90 -5.60
N ARG A 154 12.77 -10.97 -6.00
CA ARG A 154 11.72 -10.06 -5.53
C ARG A 154 11.43 -10.23 -4.02
N LEU A 155 11.53 -11.43 -3.49
CA LEU A 155 11.41 -11.67 -2.06
C LEU A 155 12.51 -10.96 -1.25
N ILE A 156 13.67 -10.69 -1.86
CA ILE A 156 14.79 -9.99 -1.20
C ILE A 156 14.72 -8.48 -1.43
N TYR A 157 14.58 -8.05 -2.69
CA TYR A 157 14.74 -6.65 -3.08
C TYR A 157 13.43 -5.89 -3.32
N GLY A 158 12.28 -6.60 -3.34
CA GLY A 158 10.95 -5.97 -3.48
C GLY A 158 10.67 -5.46 -4.88
N TYR A 159 9.71 -4.53 -4.92
CA TYR A 159 9.11 -3.98 -6.14
C TYR A 159 9.11 -2.45 -6.18
N TYR A 160 9.95 -1.77 -5.42
CA TYR A 160 10.09 -0.34 -5.62
C TYR A 160 10.56 -0.02 -7.04
N PRO A 161 9.96 0.96 -7.73
CA PRO A 161 10.32 1.26 -9.13
C PRO A 161 11.81 1.46 -9.34
N GLU A 162 12.47 2.24 -8.48
CA GLU A 162 13.89 2.52 -8.57
C GLU A 162 14.75 1.27 -8.37
N VAL A 163 14.35 0.36 -7.48
CA VAL A 163 15.02 -0.94 -7.28
C VAL A 163 14.89 -1.82 -8.52
N VAL A 164 13.69 -1.83 -9.14
CA VAL A 164 13.42 -2.67 -10.32
C VAL A 164 14.13 -2.17 -11.57
N THR A 165 14.27 -0.84 -11.70
CA THR A 165 14.85 -0.20 -12.90
C THR A 165 16.36 -0.03 -12.85
N ASN A 166 17.00 -0.30 -11.71
CA ASN A 166 18.45 -0.22 -11.53
C ASN A 166 19.04 -1.58 -11.09
N PRO A 167 19.02 -2.59 -11.98
CA PRO A 167 19.57 -3.90 -11.65
C PRO A 167 21.08 -3.82 -11.38
N GLY A 168 21.50 -4.41 -10.26
CA GLY A 168 22.88 -4.36 -9.77
C GLY A 168 23.09 -3.36 -8.63
N ASP A 169 22.27 -2.32 -8.52
CA ASP A 169 22.35 -1.27 -7.49
C ASP A 169 21.28 -1.40 -6.40
N GLU A 170 20.52 -2.52 -6.39
CA GLU A 170 19.36 -2.71 -5.51
C GLU A 170 19.67 -2.45 -4.03
N ARG A 171 20.87 -2.87 -3.59
CA ARG A 171 21.31 -2.69 -2.19
C ARG A 171 21.53 -1.23 -1.83
N ALA A 172 22.12 -0.46 -2.73
CA ALA A 172 22.38 0.97 -2.54
C ALA A 172 21.06 1.74 -2.54
N VAL A 173 20.21 1.47 -3.53
CA VAL A 173 18.87 2.07 -3.64
C VAL A 173 18.02 1.77 -2.41
N LEU A 174 17.96 0.53 -1.95
CA LEU A 174 17.19 0.16 -0.75
C LEU A 174 17.73 0.83 0.52
N LYS A 175 19.04 1.00 0.63
CA LYS A 175 19.62 1.73 1.75
C LYS A 175 19.18 3.19 1.74
N GLU A 176 19.26 3.86 0.60
CA GLU A 176 18.81 5.26 0.46
C GLU A 176 17.32 5.40 0.72
N LEU A 177 16.50 4.50 0.17
CA LEU A 177 15.07 4.44 0.42
C LEU A 177 14.76 4.27 1.91
N SER A 178 15.41 3.32 2.59
CA SER A 178 15.16 3.07 4.01
C SER A 178 15.62 4.25 4.89
N ASP A 179 16.77 4.86 4.58
CA ASP A 179 17.32 5.96 5.37
C ASP A 179 16.55 7.27 5.14
N SER A 180 16.17 7.58 3.89
CA SER A 180 15.47 8.83 3.58
C SER A 180 13.97 8.77 3.88
N TYR A 181 13.33 7.67 3.51
CA TYR A 181 11.89 7.50 3.59
C TYR A 181 11.39 7.23 5.00
N LEU A 182 12.04 6.30 5.72
CA LEU A 182 11.62 5.95 7.08
C LEU A 182 11.92 7.07 8.07
N TYR A 183 13.02 7.79 7.90
CA TYR A 183 13.46 8.80 8.86
C TYR A 183 12.89 10.19 8.59
N LYS A 184 12.75 10.63 7.34
CA LYS A 184 12.29 12.00 7.04
C LYS A 184 10.77 12.14 7.05
N ASP A 185 10.04 11.23 6.43
CA ASP A 185 8.60 11.42 6.25
C ASP A 185 7.78 10.98 7.46
N ILE A 186 8.14 9.86 8.10
CA ILE A 186 7.38 9.35 9.24
C ILE A 186 7.75 10.09 10.52
N LEU A 187 9.04 10.39 10.73
CA LEU A 187 9.50 11.07 11.93
C LEU A 187 9.13 12.56 11.95
N SER A 188 8.85 13.17 10.79
CA SER A 188 8.36 14.54 10.69
C SER A 188 6.88 14.71 11.02
N LEU A 189 6.13 13.60 11.21
CA LEU A 189 4.72 13.68 11.57
C LEU A 189 4.56 14.15 13.02
N ASP A 190 3.80 15.22 13.24
CA ASP A 190 3.53 15.80 14.57
C ASP A 190 2.97 14.80 15.60
N SER A 191 2.43 13.69 15.12
CA SER A 191 1.91 12.59 15.94
C SER A 191 2.97 11.71 16.58
N ILE A 192 4.26 11.86 16.21
CA ILE A 192 5.39 11.02 16.68
C ILE A 192 6.23 11.75 17.71
N ASN A 193 5.98 11.49 18.99
CA ASN A 193 6.72 12.11 20.08
C ASN A 193 8.05 11.41 20.41
N LYS A 194 8.24 10.16 19.95
CA LYS A 194 9.43 9.34 20.25
C LYS A 194 9.93 8.65 18.98
N PRO A 195 10.67 9.35 18.13
CA PRO A 195 11.14 8.82 16.84
C PRO A 195 11.97 7.54 16.95
N ASP A 196 12.87 7.46 17.92
CA ASP A 196 13.70 6.27 18.18
C ASP A 196 12.87 5.01 18.49
N LYS A 197 11.75 5.19 19.18
CA LYS A 197 10.84 4.09 19.51
C LYS A 197 10.07 3.60 18.29
N LEU A 198 9.72 4.50 17.35
CA LEU A 198 9.09 4.12 16.10
C LEU A 198 10.02 3.24 15.24
N VAL A 199 11.32 3.59 15.18
CA VAL A 199 12.32 2.77 14.48
C VAL A 199 12.44 1.38 15.11
N ARG A 200 12.46 1.31 16.46
CA ARG A 200 12.48 0.02 17.17
C ARG A 200 11.20 -0.79 16.93
N LEU A 201 10.04 -0.12 16.93
CA LEU A 201 8.77 -0.76 16.59
C LEU A 201 8.82 -1.37 15.19
N LEU A 202 9.27 -0.59 14.21
CA LEU A 202 9.34 -1.02 12.83
C LEU A 202 10.27 -2.25 12.66
N LYS A 203 11.41 -2.26 13.34
CA LYS A 203 12.30 -3.43 13.38
C LYS A 203 11.63 -4.64 14.05
N ALA A 204 10.92 -4.43 15.17
CA ALA A 204 10.20 -5.51 15.86
C ALA A 204 9.12 -6.13 14.97
N LEU A 205 8.36 -5.29 14.25
CA LEU A 205 7.35 -5.76 13.29
C LEU A 205 8.00 -6.50 12.10
N ALA A 206 9.12 -5.99 11.57
CA ALA A 206 9.85 -6.62 10.47
C ALA A 206 10.42 -7.99 10.84
N LEU A 207 10.81 -8.21 12.09
CA LEU A 207 11.29 -9.50 12.60
C LEU A 207 10.14 -10.49 12.90
N GLN A 208 8.91 -10.00 13.09
CA GLN A 208 7.72 -10.81 13.39
C GLN A 208 6.78 -10.98 12.19
N ILE A 209 7.27 -10.76 10.97
CA ILE A 209 6.50 -10.95 9.74
C ILE A 209 5.87 -12.35 9.70
N GLY A 210 4.62 -12.46 9.25
CA GLY A 210 3.89 -13.73 9.23
C GLY A 210 3.39 -14.23 10.60
N SER A 211 3.84 -13.63 11.70
CA SER A 211 3.46 -14.00 13.06
C SER A 211 2.38 -13.10 13.64
N GLN A 212 1.65 -13.60 14.65
CA GLN A 212 0.72 -12.76 15.39
C GLN A 212 1.45 -11.71 16.21
N VAL A 213 0.93 -10.48 16.17
CA VAL A 213 1.51 -9.33 16.84
C VAL A 213 0.73 -8.98 18.09
N SER A 214 1.43 -8.98 19.25
CA SER A 214 0.92 -8.47 20.52
C SER A 214 1.47 -7.07 20.80
N TYR A 215 0.60 -6.06 20.80
CA TYR A 215 1.02 -4.69 21.09
C TYR A 215 1.54 -4.51 22.53
N ASN A 216 1.07 -5.33 23.46
CA ASN A 216 1.59 -5.33 24.83
C ASN A 216 3.02 -5.87 24.89
N GLU A 217 3.31 -6.99 24.21
CA GLU A 217 4.66 -7.58 24.17
C GLU A 217 5.65 -6.66 23.48
N ILE A 218 5.29 -6.13 22.32
CA ILE A 218 6.13 -5.15 21.60
C ILE A 218 6.30 -3.90 22.46
N GLY A 219 5.24 -3.40 23.08
CA GLY A 219 5.29 -2.23 23.96
C GLY A 219 6.30 -2.42 25.10
N ASN A 220 6.25 -3.57 25.77
CA ASN A 220 7.22 -3.92 26.82
C ASN A 220 8.66 -3.97 26.30
N LEU A 221 8.87 -4.56 25.10
CA LEU A 221 10.19 -4.68 24.47
C LEU A 221 10.81 -3.32 24.15
N ILE A 222 10.01 -2.35 23.67
CA ILE A 222 10.51 -1.05 23.23
C ILE A 222 10.28 0.09 24.21
N GLY A 223 9.63 -0.17 25.34
CA GLY A 223 9.33 0.81 26.39
C GLY A 223 8.23 1.80 25.97
N LEU A 224 7.11 1.28 25.47
CA LEU A 224 5.88 2.01 25.13
C LEU A 224 4.66 1.29 25.68
N ASP A 225 3.58 2.02 25.93
CA ASP A 225 2.28 1.42 26.21
C ASP A 225 1.62 0.89 24.91
N SER A 226 0.69 -0.07 25.04
CA SER A 226 0.05 -0.73 23.90
C SER A 226 -0.78 0.22 23.02
N LYS A 227 -1.38 1.28 23.59
CA LYS A 227 -2.15 2.27 22.83
C LYS A 227 -1.23 3.14 21.98
N THR A 228 -0.04 3.47 22.48
CA THR A 228 0.98 4.18 21.71
C THR A 228 1.53 3.29 20.58
N VAL A 229 1.77 1.99 20.85
CA VAL A 229 2.14 1.02 19.80
C VAL A 229 1.07 0.97 18.72
N GLU A 230 -0.20 0.83 19.09
CA GLU A 230 -1.32 0.80 18.13
C GLU A 230 -1.36 2.06 17.27
N ARG A 231 -1.28 3.24 17.89
CA ARG A 231 -1.23 4.53 17.17
C ARG A 231 -0.04 4.60 16.21
N TYR A 232 1.13 4.10 16.59
CA TYR A 232 2.30 4.09 15.70
C TYR A 232 2.14 3.10 14.54
N VAL A 233 1.52 1.94 14.77
CA VAL A 233 1.17 1.01 13.69
C VAL A 233 0.15 1.66 12.74
N ASP A 234 -0.84 2.41 13.25
CA ASP A 234 -1.79 3.16 12.41
C ASP A 234 -1.07 4.20 11.52
N VAL A 235 -0.04 4.86 12.05
CA VAL A 235 0.78 5.80 11.26
C VAL A 235 1.55 5.06 10.16
N LEU A 236 2.19 3.94 10.48
CA LEU A 236 2.93 3.12 9.51
C LEU A 236 2.02 2.57 8.40
N GLU A 237 0.79 2.20 8.76
CA GLU A 237 -0.22 1.72 7.80
C GLU A 237 -0.71 2.83 6.87
N LYS A 238 -1.01 4.01 7.44
CA LYS A 238 -1.38 5.21 6.68
C LYS A 238 -0.25 5.76 5.82
N SER A 239 1.00 5.43 6.14
CA SER A 239 2.19 5.77 5.35
C SER A 239 2.51 4.71 4.29
N PHE A 240 1.67 3.71 4.09
CA PHE A 240 1.86 2.62 3.11
C PHE A 240 3.14 1.82 3.30
N ILE A 241 3.59 1.65 4.55
CA ILE A 241 4.74 0.78 4.87
C ILE A 241 4.27 -0.61 5.21
N VAL A 242 3.30 -0.69 6.11
CA VAL A 242 2.72 -1.94 6.59
C VAL A 242 1.22 -1.98 6.33
N PHE A 243 0.64 -3.15 6.48
CA PHE A 243 -0.80 -3.34 6.60
C PHE A 243 -1.10 -4.43 7.63
N ARG A 244 -2.29 -4.36 8.21
CA ARG A 244 -2.78 -5.36 9.17
C ARG A 244 -3.72 -6.32 8.49
N LEU A 245 -3.58 -7.59 8.84
CA LEU A 245 -4.55 -8.63 8.56
C LEU A 245 -5.14 -9.09 9.89
N ASN A 246 -6.45 -8.94 10.07
CA ASN A 246 -7.15 -9.34 11.29
C ASN A 246 -7.55 -10.81 11.21
N SER A 247 -7.86 -11.44 12.34
CA SER A 247 -8.36 -12.79 12.30
C SER A 247 -9.84 -12.85 11.93
N PHE A 248 -10.20 -13.86 11.13
CA PHE A 248 -11.55 -14.11 10.68
C PHE A 248 -12.38 -14.74 11.78
N ALA A 249 -13.56 -14.17 12.07
CA ALA A 249 -14.58 -14.76 12.92
C ALA A 249 -15.94 -14.16 12.54
N ARG A 250 -16.99 -14.97 12.43
CA ARG A 250 -18.35 -14.48 12.12
C ARG A 250 -19.01 -13.68 13.24
N ASN A 251 -18.42 -13.67 14.43
CA ASN A 251 -18.90 -12.86 15.54
C ASN A 251 -18.09 -11.56 15.65
N LEU A 252 -18.65 -10.43 15.18
CA LEU A 252 -18.03 -9.11 15.17
C LEU A 252 -17.41 -8.71 16.52
N ARG A 253 -18.01 -9.10 17.66
CA ARG A 253 -17.45 -8.81 18.99
C ARG A 253 -16.13 -9.56 19.24
N ASN A 254 -15.98 -10.76 18.68
CA ASN A 254 -14.76 -11.54 18.78
C ASN A 254 -13.71 -11.08 17.78
N GLU A 255 -14.11 -10.67 16.57
CA GLU A 255 -13.23 -10.11 15.56
C GLU A 255 -12.52 -8.84 16.06
N LEU A 256 -13.24 -7.90 16.65
CA LEU A 256 -12.68 -6.64 17.17
C LEU A 256 -11.68 -6.83 18.35
N LYS A 257 -11.67 -8.02 18.98
CA LYS A 257 -10.80 -8.37 20.12
C LYS A 257 -9.70 -9.36 19.77
N THR A 258 -9.67 -9.83 18.52
CA THR A 258 -8.79 -10.93 18.10
C THR A 258 -7.40 -10.47 17.71
N SER A 259 -6.53 -11.43 17.53
CA SER A 259 -5.15 -11.25 17.12
C SER A 259 -5.03 -10.68 15.70
N ARG A 260 -3.91 -10.08 15.45
CA ARG A 260 -3.58 -9.45 14.17
C ARG A 260 -2.20 -9.87 13.71
N LYS A 261 -2.01 -9.95 12.39
CA LYS A 261 -0.70 -10.08 11.75
C LYS A 261 -0.37 -8.75 11.08
N VAL A 262 0.92 -8.41 11.00
CA VAL A 262 1.39 -7.19 10.33
C VAL A 262 2.34 -7.60 9.23
N TYR A 263 2.08 -7.09 8.04
CA TYR A 263 2.84 -7.35 6.82
C TYR A 263 3.34 -6.05 6.21
N PHE A 264 4.31 -6.15 5.32
CA PHE A 264 4.87 -5.03 4.59
C PHE A 264 4.33 -4.98 3.16
N TRP A 265 4.06 -3.78 2.66
CA TRP A 265 3.69 -3.59 1.25
C TRP A 265 4.83 -3.90 0.30
N ASP A 266 6.08 -3.83 0.79
CA ASP A 266 7.28 -4.16 0.02
C ASP A 266 8.31 -4.88 0.87
N LEU A 267 8.82 -6.01 0.36
CA LEU A 267 9.78 -6.85 1.07
C LEU A 267 11.19 -6.29 1.02
N GLY A 268 11.57 -5.54 -0.01
CA GLY A 268 12.87 -4.88 -0.08
C GLY A 268 13.04 -3.89 1.07
N ILE A 269 12.02 -3.07 1.33
CA ILE A 269 11.98 -2.16 2.48
C ILE A 269 12.04 -2.93 3.80
N ARG A 270 11.24 -3.99 3.96
CA ARG A 270 11.29 -4.84 5.16
C ARG A 270 12.67 -5.41 5.42
N ASN A 271 13.31 -5.94 4.39
CA ASN A 271 14.62 -6.55 4.49
C ASN A 271 15.72 -5.53 4.75
N ALA A 272 15.64 -4.34 4.17
CA ALA A 272 16.55 -3.23 4.46
C ALA A 272 16.45 -2.78 5.93
N ILE A 273 15.25 -2.70 6.51
CA ILE A 273 15.02 -2.34 7.92
C ILE A 273 15.75 -3.29 8.89
N ILE A 274 15.75 -4.59 8.61
CA ILE A 274 16.46 -5.58 9.45
C ILE A 274 17.91 -5.81 9.00
N GLY A 275 18.35 -5.18 7.90
CA GLY A 275 19.71 -5.33 7.38
C GLY A 275 20.01 -6.70 6.79
N ASN A 276 19.00 -7.45 6.33
CA ASN A 276 19.17 -8.80 5.79
C ASN A 276 18.75 -8.90 4.31
N LEU A 277 19.69 -8.75 3.42
CA LEU A 277 19.55 -8.91 1.97
C LEU A 277 20.28 -10.19 1.46
N SER A 278 20.29 -11.24 2.29
CA SER A 278 20.82 -12.55 1.91
C SER A 278 19.90 -13.26 0.93
N GLN A 279 20.45 -14.13 0.10
CA GLN A 279 19.67 -14.96 -0.83
C GLN A 279 18.64 -15.83 -0.08
N VAL A 280 17.51 -16.11 -0.72
CA VAL A 280 16.37 -16.82 -0.10
C VAL A 280 16.76 -18.20 0.43
N GLU A 281 17.66 -18.89 -0.28
CA GLU A 281 18.16 -20.23 0.07
C GLU A 281 18.91 -20.24 1.42
N ASN A 282 19.47 -19.11 1.81
CA ASN A 282 20.24 -18.93 3.05
C ASN A 282 19.40 -18.33 4.18
N ARG A 283 18.06 -18.23 4.00
CA ARG A 283 17.17 -17.59 4.95
C ARG A 283 16.25 -18.60 5.64
N THR A 284 16.05 -18.41 6.92
CA THR A 284 15.11 -19.21 7.73
C THR A 284 13.66 -18.71 7.62
N ASP A 285 13.47 -17.45 7.22
CA ASP A 285 12.17 -16.78 7.09
C ASP A 285 11.61 -16.77 5.64
N ALA A 286 12.13 -17.62 4.76
CA ALA A 286 11.68 -17.69 3.36
C ALA A 286 10.17 -17.97 3.22
N GLY A 287 9.59 -18.77 4.12
CA GLY A 287 8.15 -19.04 4.17
C GLY A 287 7.36 -17.78 4.50
N ASP A 288 7.79 -17.02 5.51
CA ASP A 288 7.13 -15.78 5.94
C ASP A 288 7.25 -14.68 4.87
N LEU A 289 8.40 -14.62 4.16
CA LEU A 289 8.55 -13.73 3.01
C LEU A 289 7.57 -14.07 1.89
N TRP A 290 7.41 -15.36 1.59
CA TRP A 290 6.47 -15.83 0.59
C TRP A 290 5.02 -15.49 0.97
N GLU A 291 4.62 -15.77 2.20
CA GLU A 291 3.30 -15.44 2.73
C GLU A 291 3.03 -13.93 2.61
N ASN A 292 3.97 -13.09 3.07
CA ASN A 292 3.82 -11.64 2.94
C ASN A 292 3.71 -11.18 1.47
N PHE A 293 4.57 -11.73 0.59
CA PHE A 293 4.57 -11.40 -0.82
C PHE A 293 3.20 -11.66 -1.44
N VAL A 294 2.70 -12.88 -1.31
CA VAL A 294 1.45 -13.30 -1.95
C VAL A 294 0.25 -12.51 -1.44
N ILE A 295 0.19 -12.26 -0.11
CA ILE A 295 -0.89 -11.46 0.48
C ILE A 295 -0.81 -10.00 0.01
N ALA A 296 0.37 -9.39 0.04
CA ALA A 296 0.55 -8.01 -0.41
C ALA A 296 0.15 -7.83 -1.88
N GLU A 297 0.58 -8.75 -2.75
CA GLU A 297 0.25 -8.71 -4.17
C GLU A 297 -1.25 -8.90 -4.42
N ARG A 298 -1.92 -9.80 -3.68
CA ARG A 298 -3.39 -9.99 -3.76
C ARG A 298 -4.14 -8.73 -3.35
N LEU A 299 -3.75 -8.08 -2.24
CA LEU A 299 -4.38 -6.86 -1.78
C LEU A 299 -4.17 -5.68 -2.75
N LYS A 300 -2.98 -5.55 -3.34
CA LYS A 300 -2.72 -4.56 -4.40
C LYS A 300 -3.61 -4.81 -5.62
N GLN A 301 -3.72 -6.05 -6.06
CA GLN A 301 -4.58 -6.45 -7.17
C GLN A 301 -6.05 -6.13 -6.90
N ASN A 302 -6.58 -6.50 -5.73
CA ASN A 302 -7.94 -6.20 -5.32
C ASN A 302 -8.21 -4.69 -5.34
N ALA A 303 -7.26 -3.88 -4.83
CA ALA A 303 -7.38 -2.43 -4.84
C ALA A 303 -7.40 -1.85 -6.27
N TYR A 304 -6.55 -2.36 -7.18
CA TYR A 304 -6.48 -1.88 -8.56
C TYR A 304 -7.66 -2.33 -9.42
N LYS A 305 -8.22 -3.52 -9.17
CA LYS A 305 -9.42 -4.01 -9.85
C LYS A 305 -10.72 -3.46 -9.24
N GLY A 306 -10.64 -2.71 -8.14
CA GLY A 306 -11.82 -2.17 -7.44
C GLY A 306 -12.69 -3.27 -6.82
N ARG A 307 -12.12 -4.42 -6.48
CA ARG A 307 -12.85 -5.54 -5.84
C ARG A 307 -13.24 -5.17 -4.41
N PHE A 308 -14.43 -5.58 -4.01
CA PHE A 308 -14.93 -5.41 -2.64
C PHE A 308 -14.61 -6.61 -1.74
N ALA A 309 -13.53 -7.32 -2.05
CA ALA A 309 -13.09 -8.46 -1.26
C ALA A 309 -12.62 -8.03 0.13
N GLN A 310 -13.10 -8.72 1.15
CA GLN A 310 -12.63 -8.57 2.52
C GLN A 310 -11.64 -9.68 2.83
N SER A 311 -10.62 -9.37 3.63
CA SER A 311 -9.46 -10.24 3.81
C SER A 311 -9.07 -10.40 5.27
N TRP A 312 -8.74 -11.62 5.65
CA TRP A 312 -8.36 -12.01 7.00
C TRP A 312 -7.36 -13.17 6.96
N PHE A 313 -6.80 -13.52 8.11
CA PHE A 313 -6.30 -14.88 8.39
C PHE A 313 -7.28 -15.58 9.32
N TRP A 314 -7.21 -16.90 9.42
CA TRP A 314 -8.05 -17.63 10.35
C TRP A 314 -7.22 -18.46 11.32
N ARG A 315 -7.59 -18.44 12.61
CA ARG A 315 -6.90 -19.20 13.63
C ARG A 315 -7.83 -19.59 14.79
N THR A 316 -7.59 -20.78 15.34
CA THR A 316 -8.28 -21.29 16.53
C THR A 316 -7.41 -21.21 17.78
N ARG A 317 -8.02 -21.37 18.95
CA ARG A 317 -7.30 -21.50 20.23
C ARG A 317 -6.39 -22.73 20.26
N GLN A 318 -6.71 -23.79 19.51
CA GLN A 318 -5.89 -24.99 19.34
C GLN A 318 -4.77 -24.83 18.30
N GLN A 319 -4.53 -23.61 17.84
CA GLN A 319 -3.48 -23.24 16.91
C GLN A 319 -3.61 -23.81 15.48
N ASN A 320 -4.81 -24.28 15.09
CA ASN A 320 -5.09 -24.48 13.67
C ASN A 320 -5.14 -23.11 12.98
N GLU A 321 -4.47 -22.98 11.86
CA GLU A 321 -4.33 -21.70 11.15
C GLU A 321 -4.56 -21.88 9.65
N ILE A 322 -5.06 -20.82 9.00
CA ILE A 322 -5.10 -20.62 7.56
C ILE A 322 -4.52 -19.24 7.30
N ASP A 323 -3.53 -19.16 6.43
CA ASP A 323 -2.72 -17.98 6.21
C ASP A 323 -3.56 -16.80 5.67
N TYR A 324 -4.52 -17.08 4.78
CA TYR A 324 -5.35 -16.04 4.17
C TYR A 324 -6.77 -16.55 3.89
N VAL A 325 -7.75 -15.74 4.25
CA VAL A 325 -9.17 -15.97 3.98
C VAL A 325 -9.72 -14.72 3.29
N GLU A 326 -10.42 -14.91 2.18
CA GLU A 326 -11.01 -13.82 1.40
C GLU A 326 -12.50 -14.08 1.21
N GLU A 327 -13.33 -13.06 1.40
CA GLU A 327 -14.77 -13.12 1.12
C GLU A 327 -15.16 -12.00 0.16
N GLU A 328 -15.82 -12.39 -0.94
CA GLU A 328 -16.38 -11.48 -1.93
C GLU A 328 -17.73 -12.01 -2.36
N ASP A 329 -18.75 -11.15 -2.33
CA ASP A 329 -20.14 -11.48 -2.70
C ASP A 329 -20.69 -12.75 -2.03
N GLY A 330 -20.31 -12.98 -0.75
CA GLY A 330 -20.72 -14.14 0.04
C GLY A 330 -19.96 -15.44 -0.28
N ARG A 331 -19.00 -15.42 -1.18
CA ARG A 331 -18.11 -16.56 -1.46
C ARG A 331 -16.88 -16.47 -0.58
N LEU A 332 -16.68 -17.50 0.22
CA LEU A 332 -15.54 -17.60 1.13
C LEU A 332 -14.47 -18.49 0.50
N GLN A 333 -13.26 -17.99 0.41
CA GLN A 333 -12.09 -18.70 -0.09
C GLN A 333 -10.99 -18.68 0.96
N ALA A 334 -10.29 -19.79 1.12
CA ALA A 334 -9.22 -19.97 2.09
C ALA A 334 -7.94 -20.44 1.40
N PHE A 335 -6.81 -19.85 1.78
CA PHE A 335 -5.55 -20.10 1.11
C PHE A 335 -4.45 -20.37 2.13
N GLU A 336 -3.64 -21.36 1.81
CA GLU A 336 -2.42 -21.69 2.53
C GLU A 336 -1.23 -21.43 1.62
N PHE A 337 -0.17 -20.81 2.13
CA PHE A 337 0.98 -20.40 1.34
C PHE A 337 2.21 -21.25 1.67
N LYS A 338 2.81 -21.88 0.66
CA LYS A 338 4.00 -22.74 0.84
C LYS A 338 5.09 -22.35 -0.14
N TRP A 339 6.24 -21.92 0.39
CA TRP A 339 7.43 -21.62 -0.41
C TRP A 339 7.98 -22.89 -1.08
N ASN A 340 7.96 -24.02 -0.39
CA ASN A 340 8.46 -25.31 -0.86
C ASN A 340 7.37 -26.37 -0.95
N ASP A 341 7.26 -27.05 -2.08
CA ASP A 341 6.33 -28.17 -2.32
C ASP A 341 6.64 -29.44 -1.49
N ARG A 342 7.81 -29.49 -0.84
CA ARG A 342 8.32 -30.71 -0.18
C ARG A 342 7.54 -31.16 1.08
N LYS A 343 6.63 -30.33 1.57
CA LYS A 343 5.85 -30.62 2.77
C LYS A 343 4.45 -31.20 2.45
N GLY A 344 4.38 -32.28 1.65
CA GLY A 344 3.19 -33.14 1.53
C GLY A 344 1.85 -32.43 1.24
N ASN A 345 0.77 -33.21 1.07
CA ASN A 345 -0.60 -32.69 0.89
C ASN A 345 -1.02 -31.87 2.12
N VAL A 346 -0.95 -30.55 2.04
CA VAL A 346 -1.53 -29.65 3.04
C VAL A 346 -3.05 -29.77 2.96
N LYS A 347 -3.67 -30.24 4.04
CA LYS A 347 -5.13 -30.38 4.13
C LYS A 347 -5.72 -29.18 4.84
N CYS A 348 -6.91 -28.77 4.39
CA CYS A 348 -7.69 -27.79 5.13
C CYS A 348 -7.97 -28.30 6.56
N PRO A 349 -7.78 -27.46 7.60
CA PRO A 349 -8.09 -27.86 8.97
C PRO A 349 -9.55 -28.31 9.11
N GLU A 350 -9.79 -29.47 9.71
CA GLU A 350 -11.15 -30.02 9.90
C GLU A 350 -12.08 -29.04 10.65
N SER A 351 -11.54 -28.29 11.60
CA SER A 351 -12.29 -27.30 12.36
C SER A 351 -12.76 -26.14 11.46
N PHE A 352 -12.00 -25.79 10.42
CA PHE A 352 -12.43 -24.80 9.43
C PHE A 352 -13.51 -25.37 8.51
N VAL A 353 -13.31 -26.56 7.97
CA VAL A 353 -14.31 -27.24 7.11
C VAL A 353 -15.64 -27.41 7.82
N LYS A 354 -15.64 -27.78 9.11
CA LYS A 354 -16.87 -27.90 9.90
C LYS A 354 -17.58 -26.57 10.13
N SER A 355 -16.82 -25.48 10.27
CA SER A 355 -17.38 -24.14 10.50
C SER A 355 -17.83 -23.45 9.20
N TYR A 356 -17.18 -23.76 8.09
CA TYR A 356 -17.37 -23.12 6.78
C TYR A 356 -17.37 -24.20 5.67
N PRO A 357 -18.40 -25.05 5.58
CA PRO A 357 -18.41 -26.20 4.67
C PRO A 357 -18.41 -25.81 3.18
N ASP A 358 -18.90 -24.62 2.85
CA ASP A 358 -18.98 -24.11 1.48
C ASP A 358 -17.73 -23.33 1.06
N ALA A 359 -16.72 -23.20 1.95
CA ALA A 359 -15.51 -22.48 1.64
C ALA A 359 -14.58 -23.30 0.72
N GLU A 360 -14.08 -22.66 -0.33
CA GLU A 360 -13.04 -23.26 -1.17
C GLU A 360 -11.67 -23.14 -0.47
N PHE A 361 -10.87 -24.22 -0.52
CA PHE A 361 -9.50 -24.21 0.03
C PHE A 361 -8.49 -24.52 -1.05
N LYS A 362 -7.44 -23.67 -1.15
CA LYS A 362 -6.33 -23.83 -2.09
C LYS A 362 -4.99 -23.65 -1.41
N VAL A 363 -3.98 -24.38 -1.91
CA VAL A 363 -2.58 -24.21 -1.53
C VAL A 363 -1.84 -23.49 -2.66
N ILE A 364 -1.23 -22.36 -2.34
CA ILE A 364 -0.49 -21.53 -3.31
C ILE A 364 1.01 -21.67 -3.07
N THR A 365 1.71 -22.01 -4.12
CA THR A 365 3.15 -22.17 -4.19
C THR A 365 3.70 -21.33 -5.34
N PRO A 366 5.02 -21.15 -5.47
CA PRO A 366 5.58 -20.49 -6.66
C PRO A 366 5.24 -21.15 -8.00
N LYS A 367 4.77 -22.42 -7.98
CA LYS A 367 4.44 -23.16 -9.22
C LYS A 367 3.04 -22.91 -9.74
N ASN A 368 2.13 -22.44 -8.90
CA ASN A 368 0.74 -22.13 -9.26
C ASN A 368 0.30 -20.74 -8.80
N VAL A 369 1.26 -19.83 -8.65
CA VAL A 369 1.02 -18.45 -8.18
C VAL A 369 0.09 -17.67 -9.13
N GLU A 370 0.07 -18.02 -10.41
CA GLU A 370 -0.83 -17.44 -11.41
C GLU A 370 -2.31 -17.64 -11.07
N GLU A 371 -2.68 -18.77 -10.48
CA GLU A 371 -4.06 -19.06 -10.08
C GLU A 371 -4.58 -18.07 -9.03
N PHE A 372 -3.67 -17.41 -8.30
CA PHE A 372 -4.00 -16.49 -7.22
C PHE A 372 -3.75 -15.02 -7.59
N LEU A 373 -2.72 -14.73 -8.38
CA LEU A 373 -2.29 -13.37 -8.69
C LEU A 373 -2.61 -12.92 -10.13
N ILE A 374 -2.96 -13.81 -11.05
CA ILE A 374 -3.18 -13.47 -12.47
C ILE A 374 -4.59 -13.83 -12.92
N VAL A 375 -5.01 -15.08 -12.65
CA VAL A 375 -6.31 -15.59 -13.06
C VAL A 375 -7.38 -15.16 -12.06
N ASP A 376 -8.41 -14.51 -12.54
CA ASP A 376 -9.63 -14.21 -11.77
C ASP A 376 -10.68 -15.25 -12.03
#